data_c864d91ad2db18155593e1eaa9dbedbc
#
_entry.id   c864d91ad2db18155593e1eaa9dbedbc
#
_cell.length_a   1.000
_cell.length_b   1.000
_cell.length_c   1.000
_cell.angle_alpha   90.00
_cell.angle_beta   90.00
_cell.angle_gamma   90.00
#
_symmetry.space_group_name_H-M   'P 1'
#
loop_
_entity.id
_entity.type
_entity.pdbx_description
1 polymer ?
#
loop_
_entity_poly.entity_id
_entity_poly.type
_entity_poly.pdbx_seq_one_letter_code
_entity_poly.pdbx_strand_id
1 'polypeptide(L)'
;VAYFPWLVKTGIVFVVGSIAAAWLFRTGTERAKVLGVFAIAACGLIGFQIAFVGHEVFNPIRSAAGLLRDAGNHPDGIIDPTAPVFQVGSYDQTFTFYLGRTTTLVDFRDEFSLGLDIEPDKAYPKYPRWIRDWKALPQGYALMKHDTYEFLLAQGVPMRIIASDPRRVLVARR
;
A
#
# COMPACT_ATOMS: atom_id res chain seq x y z
N VAL A 1 -17.37 4.65 7.79
CA VAL A 1 -16.28 4.09 8.59
C VAL A 1 -16.37 2.57 8.55
N ALA A 2 -15.90 1.98 7.44
CA ALA A 2 -16.06 0.55 7.13
C ALA A 2 -15.30 -0.40 8.10
N TYR A 3 -14.31 0.10 8.84
CA TYR A 3 -13.54 -0.68 9.80
C TYR A 3 -14.21 -0.82 11.18
N PHE A 4 -15.10 0.10 11.56
CA PHE A 4 -15.75 0.13 12.88
C PHE A 4 -16.47 -1.18 13.26
N PRO A 5 -17.25 -1.83 12.37
CA PRO A 5 -17.91 -3.10 12.69
C PRO A 5 -16.93 -4.22 13.09
N TRP A 6 -15.73 -4.23 12.52
CA TRP A 6 -14.70 -5.21 12.85
C TRP A 6 -14.13 -4.98 14.25
N LEU A 7 -13.92 -3.71 14.64
CA LEU A 7 -13.50 -3.37 16.00
C LEU A 7 -14.56 -3.78 17.02
N VAL A 8 -15.84 -3.57 16.72
CA VAL A 8 -16.93 -4.00 17.59
C VAL A 8 -16.92 -5.52 17.77
N LYS A 9 -16.81 -6.30 16.68
CA LYS A 9 -16.71 -7.77 16.74
C LYS A 9 -15.51 -8.21 17.59
N THR A 10 -14.36 -7.60 17.38
CA THR A 10 -13.14 -7.85 18.17
C THR A 10 -13.40 -7.56 19.66
N GLY A 11 -14.00 -6.42 19.98
CA GLY A 11 -14.33 -6.04 21.35
C GLY A 11 -15.29 -7.04 22.03
N ILE A 12 -16.31 -7.51 21.31
CA ILE A 12 -17.24 -8.53 21.81
C ILE A 12 -16.48 -9.82 22.17
N VAL A 13 -15.59 -10.30 21.30
CA VAL A 13 -14.79 -11.51 21.56
C VAL A 13 -13.94 -11.36 22.82
N PHE A 14 -13.27 -10.20 22.98
CA PHE A 14 -12.46 -9.95 24.19
C PHE A 14 -13.31 -9.87 25.45
N VAL A 15 -14.48 -9.20 25.41
CA VAL A 15 -15.36 -9.10 26.57
C VAL A 15 -15.91 -10.47 26.97
N VAL A 16 -16.43 -11.25 26.03
CA VAL A 16 -16.97 -12.59 26.28
C VAL A 16 -15.88 -13.51 26.84
N GLY A 17 -14.70 -13.49 26.24
CA GLY A 17 -13.56 -14.30 26.69
C GLY A 17 -13.06 -13.92 28.07
N SER A 18 -13.01 -12.63 28.38
CA SER A 18 -12.63 -12.15 29.72
C SER A 18 -13.63 -12.56 30.78
N ILE A 19 -14.93 -12.48 30.49
CA ILE A 19 -15.99 -12.93 31.41
C ILE A 19 -15.88 -14.44 31.63
N ALA A 20 -15.72 -15.23 30.57
CA ALA A 20 -15.55 -16.69 30.67
C ALA A 20 -14.33 -17.07 31.50
N ALA A 21 -13.20 -16.43 31.25
CA ALA A 21 -11.96 -16.66 32.00
C ALA A 21 -12.13 -16.30 33.49
N ALA A 22 -12.72 -15.12 33.77
CA ALA A 22 -12.98 -14.68 35.13
C ALA A 22 -13.88 -15.65 35.90
N TRP A 23 -14.90 -16.19 35.25
CA TRP A 23 -15.79 -17.21 35.81
C TRP A 23 -15.03 -18.50 36.11
N LEU A 24 -14.21 -19.00 35.17
CA LEU A 24 -13.38 -20.19 35.35
C LEU A 24 -12.37 -20.02 36.50
N PHE A 25 -11.73 -18.88 36.62
CA PHE A 25 -10.81 -18.62 37.75
C PHE A 25 -11.51 -18.60 39.10
N ARG A 26 -12.78 -18.14 39.16
CA ARG A 26 -13.57 -18.14 40.38
C ARG A 26 -13.95 -19.54 40.86
N THR A 27 -14.01 -20.55 40.01
CA THR A 27 -14.29 -21.96 40.42
C THR A 27 -13.18 -22.59 41.24
N GLY A 28 -11.98 -22.02 41.19
CA GLY A 28 -10.87 -22.37 42.09
C GLY A 28 -10.16 -23.68 41.80
N THR A 29 -10.67 -24.55 40.91
CA THR A 29 -10.02 -25.79 40.54
C THR A 29 -8.85 -25.58 39.57
N GLU A 30 -7.79 -26.38 39.68
CA GLU A 30 -6.62 -26.26 38.82
C GLU A 30 -6.98 -26.44 37.33
N ARG A 31 -7.89 -27.39 37.03
CA ARG A 31 -8.39 -27.54 35.62
C ARG A 31 -9.10 -26.32 35.12
N ALA A 32 -9.93 -25.68 35.95
CA ALA A 32 -10.64 -24.46 35.53
C ALA A 32 -9.67 -23.29 35.35
N LYS A 33 -8.65 -23.14 36.16
CA LYS A 33 -7.59 -22.12 35.96
C LYS A 33 -6.87 -22.33 34.63
N VAL A 34 -6.48 -23.56 34.30
CA VAL A 34 -5.87 -23.87 33.01
C VAL A 34 -6.81 -23.53 31.85
N LEU A 35 -8.10 -23.90 31.92
CA LEU A 35 -9.09 -23.58 30.93
C LEU A 35 -9.29 -22.04 30.81
N GLY A 36 -9.23 -21.31 31.92
CA GLY A 36 -9.28 -19.84 31.94
C GLY A 36 -8.13 -19.20 31.14
N VAL A 37 -6.91 -19.73 31.32
CA VAL A 37 -5.74 -19.28 30.51
C VAL A 37 -5.96 -19.57 29.01
N PHE A 38 -6.43 -20.77 28.67
CA PHE A 38 -6.74 -21.11 27.28
C PHE A 38 -7.83 -20.22 26.71
N ALA A 39 -8.87 -19.86 27.48
CA ALA A 39 -9.91 -18.96 27.05
C ALA A 39 -9.36 -17.58 26.70
N ILE A 40 -8.46 -17.03 27.52
CA ILE A 40 -7.79 -15.75 27.22
C ILE A 40 -6.97 -15.85 25.94
N ALA A 41 -6.15 -16.90 25.82
CA ALA A 41 -5.30 -17.09 24.64
C ALA A 41 -6.15 -17.23 23.36
N ALA A 42 -7.20 -18.05 23.39
CA ALA A 42 -8.11 -18.25 22.26
C ALA A 42 -8.81 -16.94 21.86
N CYS A 43 -9.32 -16.18 22.84
CA CYS A 43 -9.95 -14.89 22.58
C CYS A 43 -8.97 -13.88 22.02
N GLY A 44 -7.72 -13.87 22.49
CA GLY A 44 -6.65 -13.07 21.95
C GLY A 44 -6.44 -13.38 20.46
N LEU A 45 -6.20 -14.64 20.13
CA LEU A 45 -5.98 -15.08 18.75
C LEU A 45 -7.17 -14.77 17.84
N ILE A 46 -8.39 -15.12 18.25
CA ILE A 46 -9.61 -14.87 17.47
C ILE A 46 -9.86 -13.37 17.29
N GLY A 47 -9.72 -12.60 18.37
CA GLY A 47 -9.93 -11.15 18.34
C GLY A 47 -8.95 -10.46 17.41
N PHE A 48 -7.65 -10.78 17.49
CA PHE A 48 -6.64 -10.25 16.57
C PHE A 48 -6.93 -10.68 15.13
N GLN A 49 -7.32 -11.94 14.91
CA GLN A 49 -7.63 -12.40 13.55
C GLN A 49 -8.80 -11.62 12.93
N ILE A 50 -9.86 -11.35 13.72
CA ILE A 50 -11.00 -10.53 13.27
C ILE A 50 -10.53 -9.10 12.94
N ALA A 51 -9.69 -8.50 13.79
CA ALA A 51 -9.14 -7.17 13.55
C ALA A 51 -8.30 -7.13 12.26
N PHE A 52 -7.43 -8.12 12.03
CA PHE A 52 -6.60 -8.21 10.83
C PHE A 52 -7.45 -8.40 9.57
N VAL A 53 -8.45 -9.28 9.58
CA VAL A 53 -9.39 -9.42 8.46
C VAL A 53 -10.11 -8.09 8.19
N GLY A 54 -10.47 -7.35 9.24
CA GLY A 54 -11.03 -6.01 9.10
C GLY A 54 -10.11 -5.02 8.39
N HIS A 55 -8.80 -5.18 8.46
CA HIS A 55 -7.84 -4.32 7.75
C HIS A 55 -7.95 -4.40 6.22
N GLU A 56 -8.57 -5.45 5.66
CA GLU A 56 -8.83 -5.57 4.22
C GLU A 56 -9.60 -4.37 3.64
N VAL A 57 -10.41 -3.69 4.47
CA VAL A 57 -11.15 -2.49 4.05
C VAL A 57 -10.23 -1.32 3.66
N PHE A 58 -8.94 -1.37 4.06
CA PHE A 58 -7.94 -0.37 3.71
C PHE A 58 -7.13 -0.74 2.46
N ASN A 59 -7.26 -1.95 1.92
CA ASN A 59 -6.52 -2.40 0.75
C ASN A 59 -6.64 -1.45 -0.45
N PRO A 60 -7.83 -0.93 -0.82
CA PRO A 60 -7.96 -0.01 -1.95
C PRO A 60 -7.12 1.26 -1.79
N ILE A 61 -6.83 1.66 -0.54
CA ILE A 61 -6.07 2.88 -0.24
C ILE A 61 -4.58 2.57 -0.01
N ARG A 62 -4.25 1.42 0.57
CA ARG A 62 -2.87 1.10 1.00
C ARG A 62 -2.10 0.23 0.02
N SER A 63 -2.79 -0.62 -0.74
CA SER A 63 -2.18 -1.54 -1.69
C SER A 63 -2.31 -1.03 -3.12
N ALA A 64 -1.25 -1.16 -3.91
CA ALA A 64 -1.27 -0.86 -5.33
C ALA A 64 -1.89 -2.00 -6.17
N ALA A 65 -2.27 -3.13 -5.58
CA ALA A 65 -2.86 -4.26 -6.30
C ALA A 65 -4.13 -3.87 -7.07
N GLY A 66 -5.03 -3.08 -6.42
CA GLY A 66 -6.23 -2.55 -7.05
C GLY A 66 -5.90 -1.63 -8.22
N LEU A 67 -5.01 -0.67 -7.99
CA LEU A 67 -4.57 0.28 -9.01
C LEU A 67 -3.98 -0.41 -10.25
N LEU A 68 -3.14 -1.44 -10.06
CA LEU A 68 -2.56 -2.20 -11.17
C LEU A 68 -3.60 -3.05 -11.91
N ARG A 69 -4.57 -3.61 -11.19
CA ARG A 69 -5.70 -4.32 -11.80
C ARG A 69 -6.54 -3.39 -12.66
N ASP A 70 -6.85 -2.20 -12.15
CA ASP A 70 -7.64 -1.19 -12.86
C ASP A 70 -6.88 -0.67 -14.08
N ALA A 71 -5.56 -0.50 -13.97
CA ALA A 71 -4.70 -0.21 -15.11
C ALA A 71 -4.80 -1.30 -16.18
N GLY A 72 -4.73 -2.58 -15.81
CA GLY A 72 -4.82 -3.69 -16.75
C GLY A 72 -6.15 -3.76 -17.52
N ASN A 73 -7.22 -3.15 -17.01
CA ASN A 73 -8.51 -3.03 -17.68
C ASN A 73 -8.58 -1.82 -18.65
N HIS A 74 -7.61 -0.91 -18.60
CA HIS A 74 -7.55 0.23 -19.51
C HIS A 74 -6.92 -0.21 -20.85
N PRO A 75 -7.41 0.26 -22.02
CA PRO A 75 -6.88 -0.13 -23.34
C PRO A 75 -5.36 0.07 -23.48
N ASP A 76 -4.82 1.08 -22.83
CA ASP A 76 -3.39 1.41 -22.81
C ASP A 76 -2.70 1.07 -21.48
N GLY A 77 -3.36 0.31 -20.63
CA GLY A 77 -2.93 0.08 -19.26
C GLY A 77 -2.11 -1.20 -19.04
N ILE A 78 -1.91 -2.00 -20.09
CA ILE A 78 -0.97 -3.11 -20.05
C ILE A 78 0.44 -2.53 -20.00
N ILE A 79 1.04 -2.59 -18.82
CA ILE A 79 2.39 -2.06 -18.61
C ILE A 79 3.38 -2.93 -19.37
N ASP A 80 3.96 -2.39 -20.44
CA ASP A 80 4.98 -3.07 -21.22
C ASP A 80 6.17 -3.46 -20.32
N PRO A 81 6.55 -4.76 -20.29
CA PRO A 81 7.68 -5.22 -19.48
C PRO A 81 9.00 -4.52 -19.77
N THR A 82 9.18 -4.00 -20.98
CA THR A 82 10.42 -3.35 -21.43
C THR A 82 10.43 -1.85 -21.22
N ALA A 83 9.25 -1.22 -21.08
CA ALA A 83 9.15 0.21 -20.89
C ALA A 83 9.60 0.64 -19.47
N PRO A 84 10.28 1.79 -19.32
CA PRO A 84 10.69 2.29 -18.02
C PRO A 84 9.47 2.66 -17.16
N VAL A 85 9.57 2.34 -15.86
CA VAL A 85 8.56 2.70 -14.87
C VAL A 85 9.20 3.55 -13.78
N PHE A 86 8.54 4.65 -13.46
CA PHE A 86 9.01 5.64 -12.50
C PHE A 86 8.08 5.74 -11.30
N GLN A 87 8.65 6.11 -10.15
CA GLN A 87 7.89 6.60 -9.00
C GLN A 87 8.34 8.03 -8.71
N VAL A 88 7.41 8.98 -8.80
CA VAL A 88 7.70 10.41 -8.88
C VAL A 88 7.23 11.13 -7.60
N GLY A 89 8.17 11.75 -6.89
CA GLY A 89 7.92 12.49 -5.65
C GLY A 89 7.49 11.63 -4.46
N SER A 90 7.43 10.32 -4.62
CA SER A 90 7.08 9.37 -3.56
C SER A 90 7.51 7.97 -3.95
N TYR A 91 7.60 7.07 -2.96
CA TYR A 91 7.81 5.65 -3.19
C TYR A 91 6.68 4.83 -2.58
N ASP A 92 6.19 3.86 -3.32
CA ASP A 92 5.19 2.89 -2.87
C ASP A 92 5.74 1.47 -3.05
N GLN A 93 6.05 0.83 -1.92
CA GLN A 93 6.60 -0.52 -1.89
C GLN A 93 5.64 -1.54 -2.52
N THR A 94 4.33 -1.35 -2.29
CA THR A 94 3.32 -2.29 -2.79
C THR A 94 3.21 -2.21 -4.31
N PHE A 95 3.45 -1.05 -4.90
CA PHE A 95 3.48 -0.91 -6.36
C PHE A 95 4.63 -1.71 -6.97
N THR A 96 5.85 -1.55 -6.45
CA THR A 96 7.03 -2.32 -6.90
C THR A 96 6.82 -3.82 -6.71
N PHE A 97 6.23 -4.22 -5.57
CA PHE A 97 5.95 -5.62 -5.25
C PHE A 97 4.97 -6.27 -6.25
N TYR A 98 3.81 -5.65 -6.48
CA TYR A 98 2.80 -6.20 -7.40
C TYR A 98 3.16 -6.03 -8.87
N LEU A 99 3.98 -5.02 -9.21
CA LEU A 99 4.54 -4.86 -10.55
C LEU A 99 5.56 -5.96 -10.89
N GLY A 100 6.20 -6.56 -9.87
CA GLY A 100 7.18 -7.63 -10.02
C GLY A 100 8.53 -7.19 -10.58
N ARG A 101 8.81 -5.87 -10.58
CA ARG A 101 10.09 -5.32 -11.05
C ARG A 101 10.45 -4.00 -10.36
N THR A 102 11.71 -3.61 -10.44
CA THR A 102 12.21 -2.35 -9.90
C THR A 102 11.66 -1.16 -10.68
N THR A 103 11.57 -0.02 -10.00
CA THR A 103 11.16 1.27 -10.56
C THR A 103 12.24 2.31 -10.33
N THR A 104 12.35 3.29 -11.23
CA THR A 104 13.30 4.40 -11.09
C THR A 104 12.66 5.52 -10.25
N LEU A 105 13.37 5.98 -9.23
CA LEU A 105 12.90 7.06 -8.36
C LEU A 105 13.15 8.43 -8.98
N VAL A 106 12.20 9.36 -8.78
CA VAL A 106 12.30 10.74 -9.24
C VAL A 106 11.96 11.68 -8.10
N ASP A 107 12.91 12.56 -7.74
CA ASP A 107 12.79 13.53 -6.63
C ASP A 107 12.35 12.90 -5.30
N PHE A 108 12.86 11.71 -5.02
CA PHE A 108 12.63 10.98 -3.78
C PHE A 108 13.92 10.31 -3.32
N ARG A 109 14.30 10.49 -2.06
CA ARG A 109 15.52 9.90 -1.49
C ARG A 109 15.23 9.13 -0.21
N ASP A 110 14.65 9.77 0.79
CA ASP A 110 14.25 9.24 2.11
C ASP A 110 15.05 7.99 2.54
N GLU A 111 14.42 6.85 2.71
CA GLU A 111 15.06 5.58 3.07
C GLU A 111 16.11 5.06 2.07
N PHE A 112 16.12 5.55 0.84
CA PHE A 112 17.09 5.16 -0.20
C PHE A 112 18.35 6.04 -0.22
N SER A 113 18.49 7.02 0.66
CA SER A 113 19.57 8.02 0.63
C SER A 113 20.95 7.40 0.53
N LEU A 114 21.25 6.40 1.37
CA LEU A 114 22.54 5.72 1.36
C LEU A 114 22.81 4.98 0.03
N GLY A 115 21.82 4.25 -0.48
CA GLY A 115 21.95 3.53 -1.75
C GLY A 115 22.14 4.48 -2.94
N LEU A 116 21.42 5.60 -2.93
CA LEU A 116 21.53 6.62 -3.99
C LEU A 116 22.80 7.47 -3.91
N ASP A 117 23.49 7.52 -2.78
CA ASP A 117 24.83 8.11 -2.67
C ASP A 117 25.88 7.21 -3.31
N ILE A 118 25.68 5.90 -3.26
CA ILE A 118 26.58 4.89 -3.87
C ILE A 118 26.28 4.75 -5.37
N GLU A 119 25.01 4.78 -5.77
CA GLU A 119 24.54 4.56 -7.14
C GLU A 119 23.62 5.71 -7.62
N PRO A 120 24.16 6.93 -7.80
CA PRO A 120 23.37 8.12 -8.09
C PRO A 120 22.63 8.06 -9.43
N ASP A 121 23.10 7.24 -10.36
CA ASP A 121 22.49 7.10 -11.69
C ASP A 121 21.20 6.28 -11.70
N LYS A 122 20.87 5.60 -10.59
CA LYS A 122 19.65 4.81 -10.45
C LYS A 122 18.41 5.63 -10.11
N ALA A 123 18.54 6.94 -9.94
CA ALA A 123 17.42 7.84 -9.68
C ALA A 123 17.61 9.19 -10.38
N TYR A 124 16.50 9.91 -10.52
CA TYR A 124 16.50 11.32 -10.92
C TYR A 124 16.42 12.17 -9.65
N PRO A 125 17.49 12.92 -9.30
CA PRO A 125 17.50 13.70 -8.05
C PRO A 125 16.48 14.85 -8.06
N LYS A 126 16.06 15.32 -9.27
CA LYS A 126 15.10 16.42 -9.46
C LYS A 126 14.26 16.24 -10.74
N TYR A 127 13.06 16.84 -10.75
CA TYR A 127 12.12 16.80 -11.88
C TYR A 127 12.69 17.26 -13.22
N PRO A 128 13.47 18.36 -13.36
CA PRO A 128 13.82 18.90 -14.68
C PRO A 128 14.52 17.92 -15.62
N ARG A 129 15.45 17.11 -15.07
CA ARG A 129 16.15 16.08 -15.86
C ARG A 129 15.17 14.99 -16.29
N TRP A 130 14.35 14.50 -15.36
CA TRP A 130 13.34 13.49 -15.65
C TRP A 130 12.30 13.97 -16.66
N ILE A 131 11.79 15.21 -16.53
CA ILE A 131 10.80 15.79 -17.46
C ILE A 131 11.35 15.80 -18.89
N ARG A 132 12.61 16.20 -19.07
CA ARG A 132 13.24 16.20 -20.39
C ARG A 132 13.30 14.80 -20.97
N ASP A 133 13.78 13.85 -20.19
CA ASP A 133 13.97 12.47 -20.61
C ASP A 133 12.60 11.79 -20.83
N TRP A 134 11.63 12.03 -19.96
CA TRP A 134 10.23 11.60 -20.12
C TRP A 134 9.62 12.06 -21.45
N LYS A 135 9.82 13.34 -21.83
CA LYS A 135 9.32 13.88 -23.11
C LYS A 135 9.96 13.21 -24.33
N ALA A 136 11.16 12.66 -24.18
CA ALA A 136 11.88 11.95 -25.25
C ALA A 136 11.51 10.46 -25.35
N LEU A 137 10.92 9.85 -24.29
CA LEU A 137 10.59 8.43 -24.30
C LEU A 137 9.51 8.12 -25.36
N PRO A 138 9.62 7.00 -26.08
CA PRO A 138 8.53 6.51 -26.92
C PRO A 138 7.38 5.98 -26.06
N GLN A 139 7.67 5.34 -24.93
CA GLN A 139 6.73 4.77 -23.99
C GLN A 139 7.33 4.79 -22.58
N GLY A 140 6.48 4.98 -21.56
CA GLY A 140 6.88 4.93 -20.17
C GLY A 140 5.68 5.06 -19.25
N TYR A 141 5.86 4.67 -17.99
CA TYR A 141 4.81 4.72 -16.98
C TYR A 141 5.34 5.40 -15.72
N ALA A 142 4.47 6.12 -15.03
CA ALA A 142 4.85 6.79 -13.79
C ALA A 142 3.73 6.73 -12.76
N LEU A 143 4.09 6.37 -11.52
CA LEU A 143 3.23 6.45 -10.35
C LEU A 143 3.57 7.72 -9.59
N MET A 144 2.56 8.48 -9.19
CA MET A 144 2.71 9.70 -8.40
C MET A 144 1.46 10.02 -7.58
N LYS A 145 1.56 10.98 -6.66
CA LYS A 145 0.40 11.53 -5.96
C LYS A 145 -0.38 12.48 -6.89
N HIS A 146 -1.64 12.76 -6.53
CA HIS A 146 -2.50 13.67 -7.30
C HIS A 146 -1.92 15.08 -7.43
N ASP A 147 -1.40 15.62 -6.34
CA ASP A 147 -0.77 16.95 -6.31
C ASP A 147 0.46 17.03 -7.24
N THR A 148 1.29 16.00 -7.23
CA THR A 148 2.45 15.87 -8.12
C THR A 148 2.03 15.77 -9.58
N TYR A 149 0.96 15.04 -9.88
CA TYR A 149 0.40 14.94 -11.22
C TYR A 149 -0.08 16.29 -11.73
N GLU A 150 -0.88 17.02 -10.93
CA GLU A 150 -1.38 18.34 -11.28
C GLU A 150 -0.23 19.34 -11.51
N PHE A 151 0.76 19.33 -10.64
CA PHE A 151 1.96 20.17 -10.78
C PHE A 151 2.70 19.90 -12.09
N LEU A 152 2.93 18.65 -12.45
CA LEU A 152 3.63 18.27 -13.68
C LEU A 152 2.79 18.53 -14.93
N LEU A 153 1.47 18.33 -14.85
CA LEU A 153 0.54 18.63 -15.94
C LEU A 153 0.55 20.14 -16.26
N ALA A 154 0.56 20.99 -15.23
CA ALA A 154 0.67 22.45 -15.39
C ALA A 154 1.98 22.88 -16.07
N GLN A 155 3.06 22.06 -15.98
CA GLN A 155 4.32 22.27 -16.68
C GLN A 155 4.34 21.70 -18.12
N GLY A 156 3.21 21.24 -18.62
CA GLY A 156 3.10 20.68 -19.96
C GLY A 156 3.82 19.34 -20.14
N VAL A 157 3.90 18.53 -19.08
CA VAL A 157 4.43 17.17 -19.17
C VAL A 157 3.36 16.27 -19.82
N PRO A 158 3.66 15.59 -20.94
CA PRO A 158 2.67 14.77 -21.65
C PRO A 158 2.40 13.48 -20.86
N MET A 159 1.24 13.41 -20.22
CA MET A 159 0.81 12.29 -19.40
C MET A 159 -0.66 11.97 -19.66
N ARG A 160 -1.01 10.68 -19.59
CA ARG A 160 -2.37 10.19 -19.64
C ARG A 160 -2.60 9.25 -18.46
N ILE A 161 -3.64 9.51 -17.68
CA ILE A 161 -4.03 8.64 -16.56
C ILE A 161 -4.53 7.31 -17.15
N ILE A 162 -3.97 6.20 -16.66
CA ILE A 162 -4.40 4.83 -16.96
C ILE A 162 -5.07 4.14 -15.78
N ALA A 163 -4.77 4.58 -14.55
CA ALA A 163 -5.49 4.18 -13.35
C ALA A 163 -5.33 5.26 -12.27
N SER A 164 -6.29 5.32 -11.35
CA SER A 164 -6.28 6.27 -10.24
C SER A 164 -6.96 5.67 -9.01
N ASP A 165 -6.40 5.92 -7.84
CA ASP A 165 -7.02 5.64 -6.54
C ASP A 165 -7.05 6.93 -5.68
N PRO A 166 -7.64 6.94 -4.48
CA PRO A 166 -7.72 8.15 -3.65
C PRO A 166 -6.36 8.77 -3.27
N ARG A 167 -5.26 8.04 -3.41
CA ARG A 167 -3.90 8.51 -3.03
C ARG A 167 -3.01 8.78 -4.22
N ARG A 168 -3.22 8.08 -5.34
CA ARG A 168 -2.22 7.97 -6.41
C ARG A 168 -2.87 7.95 -7.78
N VAL A 169 -2.09 8.40 -8.75
CA VAL A 169 -2.37 8.22 -10.17
C VAL A 169 -1.24 7.45 -10.83
N LEU A 170 -1.61 6.50 -11.68
CA LEU A 170 -0.70 5.82 -12.58
C LEU A 170 -0.94 6.38 -13.98
N VAL A 171 0.12 6.89 -14.58
CA VAL A 171 0.09 7.52 -15.89
C VAL A 171 0.95 6.78 -16.90
N ALA A 172 0.51 6.78 -18.15
CA ALA A 172 1.34 6.45 -19.29
C ALA A 172 1.82 7.74 -19.98
N ARG A 173 2.99 7.67 -20.62
CA ARG A 173 3.43 8.72 -21.51
C ARG A 173 2.45 8.82 -22.69
N ARG A 174 2.05 10.04 -23.03
CA ARG A 174 1.12 10.34 -24.13
C ARG A 174 1.85 10.51 -25.45
#